data_b25b33204f4c5493e5b9eb6defa90240
#
_entry.id   b25b33204f4c5493e5b9eb6defa90240
#
_cell.length_a   1.000
_cell.length_b   1.000
_cell.length_c   1.000
_cell.angle_alpha   90.00
_cell.angle_beta   90.00
_cell.angle_gamma   90.00
#
_symmetry.space_group_name_H-M   'P 1'
#
loop_
_entity.id
_entity.type
_entity.pdbx_description
1 polymer ?
#
loop_
_entity_poly.entity_id
_entity_poly.type
_entity_poly.pdbx_seq_one_letter_code
_entity_poly.pdbx_strand_id
1 'polypeptide(L)'
;MIFNDLFFGFADASKEFMIEPILFEKSFYDPYGIITQLQEDWKYIVVGRKGVGKSAFSSKLQSKAKTNNEIITFPFELSNFEYTTFSKTSANNAVVGTRKYKDSWDFILLLSVLKT
;
A
#
# COMPACT_ATOMS: atom_id res chain seq x y z
N MET A 1 -38.28 2.52 2.81
CA MET A 1 -36.82 2.69 2.89
C MET A 1 -36.57 4.19 2.79
N ILE A 2 -36.13 4.84 3.88
CA ILE A 2 -35.90 6.27 3.90
C ILE A 2 -34.45 6.48 3.44
N PHE A 3 -34.16 7.51 2.64
CA PHE A 3 -32.83 7.80 2.10
C PHE A 3 -31.73 7.90 3.19
N ASN A 4 -32.11 8.30 4.41
CA ASN A 4 -31.24 8.37 5.58
C ASN A 4 -30.77 7.01 6.12
N ASP A 5 -31.40 5.91 5.69
CA ASP A 5 -31.04 4.55 6.12
C ASP A 5 -29.98 3.91 5.19
N LEU A 6 -29.59 4.63 4.14
CA LEU A 6 -28.58 4.17 3.19
C LEU A 6 -27.19 4.53 3.66
N PHE A 7 -26.38 3.53 3.92
CA PHE A 7 -24.96 3.72 4.16
C PHE A 7 -24.21 3.74 2.81
N PHE A 8 -23.57 4.87 2.50
CA PHE A 8 -22.84 5.09 1.24
C PHE A 8 -21.36 4.74 1.31
N GLY A 9 -20.90 4.13 2.39
CA GLY A 9 -19.50 3.84 2.62
C GLY A 9 -18.73 5.01 3.22
N PHE A 10 -17.44 4.81 3.42
CA PHE A 10 -16.53 5.83 3.92
C PHE A 10 -15.80 6.53 2.76
N ALA A 11 -15.50 7.81 2.94
CA ALA A 11 -14.69 8.56 1.97
C ALA A 11 -13.23 8.04 1.87
N ASP A 12 -12.78 7.30 2.89
CA ASP A 12 -11.46 6.69 2.97
C ASP A 12 -11.59 5.17 3.00
N ALA A 13 -11.06 4.53 1.98
CA ALA A 13 -11.10 3.07 1.82
C ALA A 13 -10.34 2.33 2.93
N SER A 14 -9.28 2.93 3.50
CA SER A 14 -8.53 2.33 4.60
C SER A 14 -9.36 2.30 5.88
N LYS A 15 -10.15 3.34 6.14
CA LYS A 15 -11.11 3.37 7.26
C LYS A 15 -12.24 2.37 7.05
N GLU A 16 -12.78 2.29 5.84
CA GLU A 16 -13.83 1.32 5.51
C GLU A 16 -13.33 -0.11 5.73
N PHE A 17 -12.13 -0.43 5.27
CA PHE A 17 -11.51 -1.74 5.49
C PHE A 17 -11.30 -2.07 6.98
N MET A 18 -10.98 -1.08 7.82
CA MET A 18 -10.78 -1.29 9.26
C MET A 18 -12.07 -1.46 10.02
N ILE A 19 -13.11 -0.68 9.68
CA ILE A 19 -14.38 -0.62 10.44
C ILE A 19 -15.38 -1.66 9.91
N GLU A 20 -15.49 -1.80 8.59
CA GLU A 20 -16.47 -2.64 7.91
C GLU A 20 -15.81 -3.53 6.85
N PRO A 21 -14.93 -4.48 7.24
CA PRO A 21 -14.16 -5.27 6.29
C PRO A 21 -15.03 -6.11 5.34
N ILE A 22 -16.18 -6.60 5.82
CA ILE A 22 -17.12 -7.39 4.99
C ILE A 22 -17.77 -6.51 3.93
N LEU A 23 -18.14 -5.28 4.29
CA LEU A 23 -18.72 -4.33 3.35
C LEU A 23 -17.68 -3.94 2.30
N PHE A 24 -16.46 -3.61 2.74
CA PHE A 24 -15.34 -3.30 1.85
C PHE A 24 -15.08 -4.42 0.84
N GLU A 25 -15.07 -5.68 1.28
CA GLU A 25 -14.84 -6.83 0.41
C GLU A 25 -15.93 -6.99 -0.66
N LYS A 26 -17.20 -6.76 -0.28
CA LYS A 26 -18.35 -6.87 -1.19
C LYS A 26 -18.49 -5.69 -2.14
N SER A 27 -18.08 -4.49 -1.72
CA SER A 27 -18.18 -3.26 -2.51
C SER A 27 -16.97 -3.03 -3.41
N PHE A 28 -15.85 -3.73 -3.16
CA PHE A 28 -14.64 -3.55 -3.94
C PHE A 28 -14.83 -4.00 -5.39
N TYR A 29 -14.62 -3.08 -6.31
CA TYR A 29 -14.76 -3.32 -7.75
C TYR A 29 -13.44 -3.07 -8.48
N ASP A 30 -12.96 -4.09 -9.17
CA ASP A 30 -11.71 -4.06 -9.96
C ASP A 30 -11.99 -4.47 -11.42
N PRO A 31 -12.50 -3.55 -12.24
CA PRO A 31 -12.89 -3.84 -13.63
C PRO A 31 -11.69 -4.15 -14.54
N TYR A 32 -10.50 -3.78 -14.13
CA TYR A 32 -9.28 -3.94 -14.93
C TYR A 32 -8.36 -5.06 -14.43
N GLY A 33 -8.76 -5.79 -13.38
CA GLY A 33 -7.94 -6.84 -12.79
C GLY A 33 -6.61 -6.33 -12.22
N ILE A 34 -6.58 -5.12 -11.67
CA ILE A 34 -5.35 -4.49 -11.17
C ILE A 34 -4.71 -5.34 -10.06
N ILE A 35 -5.53 -5.91 -9.18
CA ILE A 35 -5.04 -6.78 -8.10
C ILE A 35 -4.29 -7.99 -8.67
N THR A 36 -4.85 -8.65 -9.68
CA THR A 36 -4.20 -9.79 -10.36
C THR A 36 -2.91 -9.36 -11.03
N GLN A 37 -2.92 -8.23 -11.73
CA GLN A 37 -1.73 -7.69 -12.40
C GLN A 37 -0.60 -7.33 -11.42
N LEU A 38 -0.94 -6.88 -10.20
CA LEU A 38 0.05 -6.59 -9.16
C LEU A 38 0.63 -7.86 -8.53
N GLN A 39 -0.10 -8.98 -8.56
CA GLN A 39 0.32 -10.24 -7.95
C GLN A 39 1.08 -11.15 -8.93
N GLU A 40 0.65 -11.19 -10.18
CA GLU A 40 1.10 -12.17 -11.18
C GLU A 40 1.97 -11.57 -12.26
N ASP A 41 1.83 -10.26 -12.52
CA ASP A 41 2.57 -9.53 -13.55
C ASP A 41 3.78 -8.78 -12.97
N TRP A 42 4.57 -8.22 -13.88
CA TRP A 42 5.71 -7.34 -13.58
C TRP A 42 5.30 -5.92 -13.14
N LYS A 43 4.01 -5.70 -12.86
CA LYS A 43 3.48 -4.39 -12.46
C LYS A 43 3.55 -4.25 -10.95
N TYR A 44 4.37 -3.32 -10.51
CA TYR A 44 4.64 -3.05 -9.09
C TYR A 44 4.32 -1.62 -8.66
N ILE A 45 3.77 -0.79 -9.56
CA ILE A 45 3.42 0.60 -9.28
C ILE A 45 2.01 0.89 -9.75
N VAL A 46 1.19 1.46 -8.87
CA VAL A 46 -0.14 2.01 -9.19
C VAL A 46 -0.08 3.52 -9.13
N VAL A 47 -0.29 4.17 -10.25
CA VAL A 47 -0.28 5.63 -10.39
C VAL A 47 -1.67 6.13 -10.72
N GLY A 48 -2.05 7.25 -10.13
CA GLY A 48 -3.34 7.87 -10.41
C GLY A 48 -3.55 9.15 -9.61
N ARG A 49 -4.54 9.96 -10.00
CA ARG A 49 -4.91 11.20 -9.31
C ARG A 49 -5.41 10.93 -7.90
N LYS A 50 -5.44 11.96 -7.07
CA LYS A 50 -6.10 11.89 -5.75
C LYS A 50 -7.58 11.51 -5.93
N GLY A 51 -8.09 10.59 -5.11
CA GLY A 51 -9.49 10.17 -5.14
C GLY A 51 -9.82 9.00 -6.08
N VAL A 52 -8.89 8.52 -6.92
CA VAL A 52 -9.17 7.38 -7.84
C VAL A 52 -9.12 6.00 -7.19
N GLY A 53 -9.01 5.92 -5.87
CA GLY A 53 -9.08 4.64 -5.14
C GLY A 53 -7.77 3.88 -4.98
N LYS A 54 -6.58 4.52 -5.14
CA LYS A 54 -5.29 3.82 -4.95
C LYS A 54 -5.16 3.15 -3.58
N SER A 55 -5.61 3.80 -2.51
CA SER A 55 -5.62 3.23 -1.16
C SER A 55 -6.56 2.02 -1.04
N ALA A 56 -7.63 1.96 -1.81
CA ALA A 56 -8.51 0.79 -1.85
C ALA A 56 -7.79 -0.46 -2.36
N PHE A 57 -6.94 -0.34 -3.38
CA PHE A 57 -6.09 -1.45 -3.85
C PHE A 57 -5.10 -1.91 -2.79
N SER A 58 -4.46 -0.98 -2.06
CA SER A 58 -3.59 -1.31 -0.93
C SER A 58 -4.33 -2.07 0.16
N SER A 59 -5.51 -1.58 0.57
CA SER A 59 -6.36 -2.25 1.57
C SER A 59 -6.83 -3.63 1.10
N LYS A 60 -7.13 -3.77 -0.21
CA LYS A 60 -7.53 -5.06 -0.80
C LYS A 60 -6.39 -6.09 -0.79
N LEU A 61 -5.17 -5.67 -1.07
CA LEU A 61 -3.98 -6.53 -0.97
C LEU A 61 -3.74 -6.96 0.49
N GLN A 62 -3.91 -6.05 1.45
CA GLN A 62 -3.82 -6.37 2.87
C GLN A 62 -4.90 -7.37 3.31
N SER A 63 -6.12 -7.23 2.80
CA SER A 63 -7.20 -8.18 3.05
C SER A 63 -6.87 -9.57 2.51
N LYS A 64 -6.37 -9.64 1.28
CA LYS A 64 -5.93 -10.91 0.69
C LYS A 64 -4.79 -11.56 1.47
N ALA A 65 -3.84 -10.79 1.97
CA ALA A 65 -2.74 -11.31 2.79
C ALA A 65 -3.19 -11.95 4.11
N LYS A 66 -4.33 -11.51 4.67
CA LYS A 66 -4.92 -12.14 5.87
C LYS A 66 -5.47 -13.54 5.60
N THR A 67 -5.85 -13.82 4.37
CA THR A 67 -6.49 -15.10 3.96
C THR A 67 -5.56 -16.00 3.17
N ASN A 68 -4.47 -15.46 2.62
CA ASN A 68 -3.49 -16.19 1.83
C ASN A 68 -2.09 -16.03 2.43
N ASN A 69 -1.55 -17.10 2.99
CA ASN A 69 -0.22 -17.13 3.61
C ASN A 69 0.96 -16.96 2.62
N GLU A 70 0.69 -16.97 1.31
CA GLU A 70 1.70 -16.72 0.28
C GLU A 70 1.95 -15.23 0.05
N ILE A 71 1.07 -14.37 0.58
CA ILE A 71 1.14 -12.92 0.39
C ILE A 71 1.49 -12.26 1.71
N ILE A 72 2.59 -11.54 1.73
CA ILE A 72 2.98 -10.68 2.85
C ILE A 72 2.79 -9.24 2.42
N THR A 73 2.08 -8.46 3.23
CA THR A 73 1.89 -7.01 2.99
C THR A 73 2.46 -6.21 4.15
N PHE A 74 3.21 -5.19 3.83
CA PHE A 74 3.72 -4.23 4.79
C PHE A 74 3.24 -2.83 4.40
N PRO A 75 2.21 -2.28 5.07
CA PRO A 75 1.75 -0.93 4.80
C PRO A 75 2.78 0.09 5.29
N PHE A 76 3.33 0.85 4.36
CA PHE A 76 4.33 1.86 4.63
C PHE A 76 3.88 3.22 4.07
N GLU A 77 3.68 4.19 4.96
CA GLU A 77 3.30 5.54 4.57
C GLU A 77 4.53 6.45 4.48
N LEU A 78 4.78 7.00 3.30
CA LEU A 78 5.87 7.95 3.08
C LEU A 78 5.74 9.25 3.90
N SER A 79 4.53 9.61 4.35
CA SER A 79 4.29 10.74 5.25
C SER A 79 4.99 10.58 6.60
N ASN A 80 5.16 9.36 7.06
CA ASN A 80 5.80 9.02 8.34
C ASN A 80 7.29 8.67 8.18
N PHE A 81 7.85 8.90 7.00
CA PHE A 81 9.23 8.54 6.71
C PHE A 81 10.22 9.58 7.24
N GLU A 82 11.17 9.13 8.06
CA GLU A 82 12.23 9.98 8.60
C GLU A 82 13.34 10.24 7.57
N TYR A 83 13.10 11.18 6.65
CA TYR A 83 14.04 11.54 5.58
C TYR A 83 15.42 12.00 6.10
N THR A 84 15.48 12.63 7.27
CA THR A 84 16.70 13.09 7.88
C THR A 84 17.60 11.93 8.32
N THR A 85 17.04 10.92 8.92
CA THR A 85 17.73 9.69 9.32
C THR A 85 18.16 8.91 8.09
N PHE A 86 17.28 8.78 7.09
CA PHE A 86 17.58 8.13 5.82
C PHE A 86 18.75 8.78 5.07
N SER A 87 18.80 10.11 5.02
CA SER A 87 19.91 10.81 4.34
C SER A 87 21.25 10.63 5.04
N LYS A 88 21.25 10.43 6.37
CA LYS A 88 22.47 10.18 7.17
C LYS A 88 22.98 8.75 7.03
N THR A 89 22.12 7.78 6.75
CA THR A 89 22.52 6.37 6.54
C THR A 89 23.19 6.12 5.19
N SER A 90 23.19 7.11 4.30
CA SER A 90 23.92 7.05 3.03
C SER A 90 25.42 7.08 3.27
N ALA A 91 26.02 5.90 3.42
CA ALA A 91 27.40 5.70 3.89
C ALA A 91 28.51 6.11 2.89
N ASN A 92 28.18 6.43 1.64
CA ASN A 92 29.19 6.75 0.61
C ASN A 92 28.90 8.08 -0.09
N ASN A 93 29.60 9.11 0.34
CA ASN A 93 29.58 10.42 -0.32
C ASN A 93 30.17 10.44 -1.76
N ALA A 94 30.76 9.33 -2.21
CA ALA A 94 31.37 9.20 -3.53
C ALA A 94 30.40 8.85 -4.66
N VAL A 95 29.19 8.37 -4.33
CA VAL A 95 28.18 7.98 -5.33
C VAL A 95 27.18 9.10 -5.54
N VAL A 96 27.11 9.61 -6.77
CA VAL A 96 26.21 10.73 -7.17
C VAL A 96 24.93 10.17 -7.80
N GLY A 97 23.79 10.85 -7.57
CA GLY A 97 22.51 10.54 -8.19
C GLY A 97 21.67 9.53 -7.43
N THR A 98 20.73 8.88 -8.13
CA THR A 98 19.72 7.96 -7.56
C THR A 98 20.33 6.71 -6.90
N ARG A 99 21.52 6.30 -7.32
CA ARG A 99 22.23 5.14 -6.75
C ARG A 99 22.72 5.38 -5.32
N LYS A 100 22.87 6.64 -4.90
CA LYS A 100 23.33 7.02 -3.56
C LYS A 100 22.47 6.42 -2.44
N TYR A 101 21.18 6.26 -2.70
CA TYR A 101 20.22 5.83 -1.68
C TYR A 101 19.79 4.36 -1.84
N LYS A 102 20.35 3.63 -2.82
CA LYS A 102 19.97 2.25 -3.07
C LYS A 102 20.15 1.38 -1.82
N ASP A 103 21.33 1.39 -1.24
CA ASP A 103 21.66 0.55 -0.07
C ASP A 103 20.81 0.91 1.16
N SER A 104 20.47 2.20 1.31
CA SER A 104 19.56 2.66 2.37
C SER A 104 18.13 2.15 2.17
N TRP A 105 17.65 2.12 0.93
CA TRP A 105 16.35 1.54 0.61
C TRP A 105 16.33 0.03 0.81
N ASP A 106 17.36 -0.67 0.34
CA ASP A 106 17.49 -2.11 0.52
C ASP A 106 17.48 -2.47 2.01
N PHE A 107 18.18 -1.71 2.85
CA PHE A 107 18.19 -1.90 4.31
C PHE A 107 16.80 -1.69 4.94
N ILE A 108 16.09 -0.62 4.57
CA ILE A 108 14.76 -0.33 5.11
C ILE A 108 13.75 -1.41 4.69
N LEU A 109 13.78 -1.84 3.44
CA LEU A 109 12.91 -2.90 2.93
C LEU A 109 13.18 -4.23 3.64
N LEU A 110 14.44 -4.60 3.83
CA LEU A 110 14.81 -5.78 4.60
C LEU A 110 14.35 -5.72 6.06
N LEU A 111 14.54 -4.57 6.72
CA LEU A 111 14.04 -4.36 8.09
C LEU A 111 12.51 -4.48 8.16
N SER A 112 11.81 -4.00 7.15
CA SER A 112 10.36 -4.08 7.09
C SER A 112 9.88 -5.53 6.98
N VAL A 113 10.56 -6.34 6.17
CA VAL A 113 10.27 -7.78 6.05
C VAL A 113 10.57 -8.53 7.36
N LEU A 114 11.65 -8.18 8.05
CA LEU A 114 12.05 -8.84 9.32
C LEU A 114 11.10 -8.51 10.50
N LYS A 115 10.35 -7.42 10.41
CA LYS A 115 9.38 -7.01 11.45
C LYS A 115 7.99 -7.62 11.28
N THR A 116 7.77 -8.31 10.17
CA THR A 116 6.50 -8.98 9.86
C THR A 116 6.48 -10.37 10.49
#